data_e5bc597890336f63b475cc37aa233248
#
_entry.id   e5bc597890336f63b475cc37aa233248
#
_cell.length_a   1.000
_cell.length_b   1.000
_cell.length_c   1.000
_cell.angle_alpha   90.00
_cell.angle_beta   90.00
_cell.angle_gamma   90.00
#
_symmetry.space_group_name_H-M   'P 1'
#
loop_
_entity.id
_entity.type
_entity.pdbx_description
1 polymer ?
#
loop_
_entity_poly.entity_id
_entity_poly.type
_entity_poly.pdbx_seq_one_letter_code
_entity_poly.pdbx_strand_id
1 'polypeptide(L)'
;MEAVTRTPEREAFYRKIDGENLSALWNVLGDLITPEPKSACRPHLWKFDKIRDYMTEAGKLITAKEAERRVLVLENPGLRGQSKITTSLFAGVQMVVPGDIAPAHRHSQSALRFVLEGKGAYTSVDGERTAMEPGDFVITPSMTWHDHSNETSEPMFWLDGLDIPMVQFLDASFAEGSDQDQQKITKPTGDSFARYGHNLLPVDGKRRSKTSPSFN
;
A
#
# COMPACT_ATOMS: atom_id res chain seq x y z
N MET A 1 -6.65 37.73 -7.01
CA MET A 1 -6.54 38.48 -5.74
C MET A 1 -5.42 39.49 -5.89
N GLU A 2 -5.63 40.74 -5.49
CA GLU A 2 -4.53 41.71 -5.41
C GLU A 2 -3.53 41.27 -4.35
N ALA A 3 -2.24 41.42 -4.65
CA ALA A 3 -1.20 41.11 -3.71
C ALA A 3 -1.27 42.07 -2.49
N VAL A 4 -1.24 41.48 -1.30
CA VAL A 4 -1.25 42.29 -0.06
C VAL A 4 0.05 43.10 0.04
N THR A 5 -0.03 44.43 -0.04
CA THR A 5 1.15 45.31 0.06
C THR A 5 1.82 45.11 1.43
N ARG A 6 3.12 44.88 1.45
CA ARG A 6 3.90 44.80 2.69
C ARG A 6 4.26 46.20 3.20
N THR A 7 3.84 46.53 4.41
CA THR A 7 4.23 47.74 5.12
C THR A 7 4.86 47.36 6.47
N PRO A 8 5.68 48.25 7.09
CA PRO A 8 6.27 47.96 8.40
C PRO A 8 5.24 47.63 9.48
N GLU A 9 4.08 48.29 9.44
CA GLU A 9 2.97 48.06 10.39
C GLU A 9 2.35 46.67 10.18
N ARG A 10 2.16 46.25 8.93
CA ARG A 10 1.67 44.89 8.60
C ARG A 10 2.65 43.83 9.01
N GLU A 11 3.94 44.00 8.78
CA GLU A 11 4.97 43.08 9.23
C GLU A 11 5.03 43.00 10.77
N ALA A 12 4.85 44.13 11.48
CA ALA A 12 4.75 44.10 12.95
C ALA A 12 3.51 43.34 13.43
N PHE A 13 2.38 43.52 12.76
CA PHE A 13 1.15 42.78 13.03
C PHE A 13 1.35 41.28 12.78
N TYR A 14 1.96 40.88 11.66
CA TYR A 14 2.21 39.46 11.36
C TYR A 14 3.13 38.80 12.41
N ARG A 15 4.19 39.47 12.84
CA ARG A 15 5.03 38.97 13.96
C ARG A 15 4.25 38.81 15.25
N LYS A 16 3.32 39.73 15.54
CA LYS A 16 2.49 39.66 16.76
C LYS A 16 1.58 38.46 16.73
N ILE A 17 0.87 38.21 15.62
CA ILE A 17 -0.04 37.05 15.51
C ILE A 17 0.72 35.73 15.41
N ASP A 18 1.91 35.71 14.81
CA ASP A 18 2.76 34.54 14.75
C ASP A 18 3.18 34.05 16.14
N GLY A 19 3.47 34.97 17.06
CA GLY A 19 3.74 34.68 18.47
C GLY A 19 2.58 33.99 19.21
N GLU A 20 1.37 34.07 18.69
CA GLU A 20 0.15 33.43 19.21
C GLU A 20 -0.25 32.20 18.37
N ASN A 21 0.63 31.69 17.50
CA ASN A 21 0.36 30.61 16.56
C ASN A 21 -0.82 30.89 15.60
N LEU A 22 -1.01 32.15 15.20
CA LEU A 22 -2.02 32.57 14.26
C LEU A 22 -1.38 32.97 12.92
N SER A 23 -2.00 32.61 11.83
CA SER A 23 -1.62 33.04 10.48
C SER A 23 -2.75 33.79 9.78
N ALA A 24 -2.38 34.70 8.91
CA ALA A 24 -3.35 35.51 8.16
C ALA A 24 -3.82 34.77 6.91
N LEU A 25 -5.08 34.35 6.86
CA LEU A 25 -5.65 33.58 5.73
C LEU A 25 -5.41 34.28 4.39
N TRP A 26 -5.51 35.61 4.32
CA TRP A 26 -5.30 36.35 3.07
C TRP A 26 -3.88 36.29 2.52
N ASN A 27 -2.90 35.86 3.33
CA ASN A 27 -1.53 35.59 2.86
C ASN A 27 -1.34 34.19 2.29
N VAL A 28 -2.18 33.24 2.67
CA VAL A 28 -2.01 31.80 2.35
C VAL A 28 -3.18 31.20 1.57
N LEU A 29 -4.26 31.97 1.36
CA LEU A 29 -5.49 31.47 0.74
C LEU A 29 -5.25 30.84 -0.64
N GLY A 30 -4.39 31.45 -1.45
CA GLY A 30 -4.08 30.95 -2.79
C GLY A 30 -3.32 29.61 -2.82
N ASP A 31 -2.63 29.29 -1.72
CA ASP A 31 -1.95 28.00 -1.56
C ASP A 31 -2.87 26.95 -0.94
N LEU A 32 -3.81 27.37 -0.07
CA LEU A 32 -4.79 26.47 0.53
C LEU A 32 -5.90 26.06 -0.44
N ILE A 33 -6.37 26.99 -1.25
CA ILE A 33 -7.45 26.77 -2.22
C ILE A 33 -6.95 27.21 -3.59
N THR A 34 -6.45 26.24 -4.35
CA THR A 34 -5.94 26.50 -5.70
C THR A 34 -7.06 26.42 -6.75
N PRO A 35 -7.00 27.23 -7.82
CA PRO A 35 -8.03 27.21 -8.87
C PRO A 35 -8.06 25.89 -9.65
N GLU A 36 -6.96 25.13 -9.65
CA GLU A 36 -6.83 23.83 -10.28
C GLU A 36 -6.18 22.83 -9.33
N PRO A 37 -6.49 21.53 -9.46
CA PRO A 37 -5.81 20.48 -8.68
C PRO A 37 -4.30 20.51 -8.92
N LYS A 38 -3.52 20.48 -7.85
CA LYS A 38 -2.06 20.38 -7.92
C LYS A 38 -1.61 19.05 -7.35
N SER A 39 -0.78 18.32 -8.09
CA SER A 39 -0.14 17.10 -7.61
C SER A 39 1.38 17.21 -7.76
N ALA A 40 2.10 16.79 -6.73
CA ALA A 40 3.54 16.61 -6.79
C ALA A 40 3.95 15.33 -7.51
N CYS A 41 3.01 14.40 -7.75
CA CYS A 41 3.27 13.15 -8.43
C CYS A 41 3.70 13.39 -9.88
N ARG A 42 4.63 12.57 -10.33
CA ARG A 42 5.10 12.54 -11.73
C ARG A 42 4.79 11.18 -12.33
N PRO A 43 4.30 11.11 -13.58
CA PRO A 43 4.14 9.85 -14.28
C PRO A 43 5.45 9.06 -14.30
N HIS A 44 5.40 7.78 -13.95
CA HIS A 44 6.55 6.91 -13.96
C HIS A 44 6.15 5.47 -14.26
N LEU A 45 7.05 4.71 -14.87
CA LEU A 45 6.89 3.30 -15.18
C LEU A 45 8.03 2.51 -14.54
N TRP A 46 7.68 1.59 -13.65
CA TRP A 46 8.60 0.60 -13.11
C TRP A 46 8.48 -0.70 -13.90
N LYS A 47 9.59 -1.13 -14.51
CA LYS A 47 9.64 -2.41 -15.24
C LYS A 47 9.87 -3.55 -14.24
N PHE A 48 8.96 -4.51 -14.18
CA PHE A 48 9.03 -5.62 -13.22
C PHE A 48 10.32 -6.43 -13.36
N ASP A 49 10.80 -6.70 -14.57
CA ASP A 49 12.04 -7.46 -14.78
C ASP A 49 13.22 -6.86 -14.02
N LYS A 50 13.36 -5.52 -14.04
CA LYS A 50 14.41 -4.83 -13.27
C LYS A 50 14.19 -4.94 -11.77
N ILE A 51 12.93 -4.81 -11.31
CA ILE A 51 12.60 -4.94 -9.89
C ILE A 51 12.91 -6.36 -9.42
N ARG A 52 12.55 -7.37 -10.19
CA ARG A 52 12.85 -8.78 -9.90
C ARG A 52 14.34 -9.02 -9.72
N ASP A 53 15.19 -8.47 -10.59
CA ASP A 53 16.64 -8.59 -10.49
C ASP A 53 17.16 -7.97 -9.18
N TYR A 54 16.71 -6.77 -8.84
CA TYR A 54 17.09 -6.11 -7.58
C TYR A 54 16.55 -6.85 -6.34
N MET A 55 15.33 -7.37 -6.40
CA MET A 55 14.76 -8.18 -5.31
C MET A 55 15.54 -9.48 -5.12
N THR A 56 15.94 -10.13 -6.22
CA THR A 56 16.77 -11.35 -6.19
C THR A 56 18.13 -11.07 -5.58
N GLU A 57 18.74 -9.93 -5.90
CA GLU A 57 19.98 -9.47 -5.27
C GLU A 57 19.76 -9.21 -3.77
N ALA A 58 18.71 -8.45 -3.40
CA ALA A 58 18.38 -8.18 -2.02
C ALA A 58 18.16 -9.46 -1.20
N GLY A 59 17.56 -10.50 -1.80
CA GLY A 59 17.38 -11.79 -1.16
C GLY A 59 18.68 -12.51 -0.76
N LYS A 60 19.78 -12.20 -1.44
CA LYS A 60 21.12 -12.70 -1.10
C LYS A 60 21.84 -11.85 -0.05
N LEU A 61 21.47 -10.58 0.09
CA LEU A 61 22.14 -9.61 0.95
C LEU A 61 21.44 -9.43 2.30
N ILE A 62 20.12 -9.50 2.32
CA ILE A 62 19.27 -9.19 3.49
C ILE A 62 18.43 -10.41 3.83
N THR A 63 18.54 -10.89 5.06
CA THR A 63 17.71 -11.99 5.55
C THR A 63 16.26 -11.57 5.76
N ALA A 64 15.32 -12.53 5.79
CA ALA A 64 13.93 -12.26 6.14
C ALA A 64 13.80 -11.62 7.53
N LYS A 65 14.61 -12.07 8.49
CA LYS A 65 14.60 -11.55 9.85
C LYS A 65 15.05 -10.09 9.95
N GLU A 66 16.06 -9.69 9.16
CA GLU A 66 16.54 -8.30 9.14
C GLU A 66 15.57 -7.36 8.45
N ALA A 67 14.92 -7.82 7.38
CA ALA A 67 13.98 -7.02 6.61
C ALA A 67 12.58 -7.01 7.22
N GLU A 68 12.24 -7.96 8.11
CA GLU A 68 10.86 -8.35 8.46
C GLU A 68 10.05 -8.71 7.21
N ARG A 69 10.12 -7.87 6.18
CA ARG A 69 9.56 -8.08 4.83
C ARG A 69 10.50 -7.49 3.79
N ARG A 70 10.90 -8.32 2.82
CA ARG A 70 11.70 -7.82 1.68
C ARG A 70 10.79 -7.15 0.67
N VAL A 71 10.66 -5.83 0.79
CA VAL A 71 9.84 -5.00 -0.09
C VAL A 71 10.69 -3.88 -0.69
N LEU A 72 10.66 -3.72 -2.01
CA LEU A 72 11.15 -2.52 -2.67
C LEU A 72 9.99 -1.56 -2.93
N VAL A 73 10.04 -0.41 -2.28
CA VAL A 73 8.99 0.61 -2.39
C VAL A 73 9.04 1.27 -3.77
N LEU A 74 7.90 1.35 -4.45
CA LEU A 74 7.73 2.07 -5.70
C LEU A 74 7.53 3.56 -5.40
N GLU A 75 8.62 4.26 -5.19
CA GLU A 75 8.58 5.64 -4.75
C GLU A 75 8.46 6.62 -5.93
N ASN A 76 7.37 7.40 -5.94
CA ASN A 76 7.11 8.35 -7.02
C ASN A 76 8.27 9.36 -7.17
N PRO A 77 8.76 9.63 -8.39
CA PRO A 77 9.85 10.59 -8.61
C PRO A 77 9.58 12.00 -8.09
N GLY A 78 8.30 12.40 -7.98
CA GLY A 78 7.91 13.69 -7.38
C GLY A 78 7.75 13.66 -5.86
N LEU A 79 7.84 12.48 -5.22
CA LEU A 79 7.65 12.27 -3.78
C LEU A 79 8.83 11.51 -3.13
N ARG A 80 10.04 11.71 -3.66
CA ARG A 80 11.25 11.02 -3.18
C ARG A 80 11.48 11.24 -1.68
N GLY A 81 11.84 10.15 -0.96
CA GLY A 81 12.05 10.15 0.48
C GLY A 81 10.76 10.07 1.31
N GLN A 82 9.59 9.90 0.68
CA GLN A 82 8.30 9.81 1.38
C GLN A 82 7.69 8.42 1.38
N SER A 83 8.29 7.44 0.70
CA SER A 83 7.78 6.08 0.56
C SER A 83 6.35 6.00 0.02
N LYS A 84 6.03 6.80 -1.00
CA LYS A 84 4.70 6.93 -1.59
C LYS A 84 4.72 6.74 -3.10
N ILE A 85 3.76 5.97 -3.64
CA ILE A 85 3.56 5.85 -5.09
C ILE A 85 2.66 6.99 -5.60
N THR A 86 1.71 7.43 -4.78
CA THR A 86 0.93 8.67 -4.95
C THR A 86 0.83 9.38 -3.61
N THR A 87 0.24 10.57 -3.58
CA THR A 87 0.03 11.32 -2.33
C THR A 87 -0.80 10.55 -1.29
N SER A 88 -1.65 9.63 -1.70
CA SER A 88 -2.58 8.87 -0.85
C SER A 88 -2.30 7.37 -0.75
N LEU A 89 -1.41 6.83 -1.60
CA LEU A 89 -1.17 5.39 -1.68
C LEU A 89 0.31 5.06 -1.54
N PHE A 90 0.55 3.93 -0.88
CA PHE A 90 1.80 3.19 -0.89
C PHE A 90 1.71 2.05 -1.90
N ALA A 91 2.81 1.74 -2.58
CA ALA A 91 2.97 0.47 -3.27
C ALA A 91 4.43 0.00 -3.20
N GLY A 92 4.60 -1.31 -3.17
CA GLY A 92 5.91 -1.95 -3.18
C GLY A 92 5.85 -3.34 -3.78
N VAL A 93 6.97 -3.85 -4.27
CA VAL A 93 7.07 -5.26 -4.68
C VAL A 93 7.73 -6.04 -3.56
N GLN A 94 7.05 -7.04 -3.07
CA GLN A 94 7.53 -7.96 -2.05
C GLN A 94 8.04 -9.26 -2.69
N MET A 95 9.11 -9.82 -2.13
CA MET A 95 9.59 -11.16 -2.44
C MET A 95 9.59 -12.02 -1.19
N VAL A 96 9.07 -13.24 -1.31
CA VAL A 96 9.12 -14.27 -0.28
C VAL A 96 9.83 -15.49 -0.86
N VAL A 97 11.03 -15.78 -0.35
CA VAL A 97 11.79 -16.94 -0.81
C VAL A 97 11.38 -18.21 -0.05
N PRO A 98 11.75 -19.40 -0.55
CA PRO A 98 11.48 -20.67 0.13
C PRO A 98 11.90 -20.64 1.60
N GLY A 99 10.98 -21.05 2.50
CA GLY A 99 11.20 -21.07 3.95
C GLY A 99 10.99 -19.73 4.68
N ASP A 100 10.73 -18.63 3.98
CA ASP A 100 10.42 -17.37 4.63
C ASP A 100 9.05 -17.40 5.30
N ILE A 101 8.99 -16.77 6.47
CA ILE A 101 7.76 -16.45 7.20
C ILE A 101 7.76 -14.95 7.47
N ALA A 102 6.72 -14.26 7.03
CA ALA A 102 6.42 -12.90 7.46
C ALA A 102 5.42 -13.00 8.62
N PRO A 103 5.84 -12.61 9.85
CA PRO A 103 5.07 -12.88 11.07
C PRO A 103 3.66 -12.31 11.07
N ALA A 104 2.77 -12.99 11.81
CA ALA A 104 1.39 -12.56 11.98
C ALA A 104 1.31 -11.20 12.66
N HIS A 105 0.53 -10.32 12.07
CA HIS A 105 0.30 -8.96 12.55
C HIS A 105 -1.02 -8.43 12.00
N ARG A 106 -1.43 -7.28 12.49
CA ARG A 106 -2.53 -6.48 11.94
C ARG A 106 -2.18 -5.01 11.98
N HIS A 107 -2.78 -4.24 11.11
CA HIS A 107 -2.59 -2.80 11.03
C HIS A 107 -3.87 -2.08 10.59
N SER A 108 -3.96 -0.80 10.91
CA SER A 108 -5.12 0.04 10.58
C SER A 108 -5.29 0.28 9.08
N GLN A 109 -4.23 0.12 8.29
CA GLN A 109 -4.28 0.22 6.84
C GLN A 109 -4.98 -1.00 6.24
N SER A 110 -5.69 -0.78 5.12
CA SER A 110 -6.09 -1.86 4.22
C SER A 110 -4.97 -2.16 3.23
N ALA A 111 -4.82 -3.43 2.88
CA ALA A 111 -3.82 -3.88 1.94
C ALA A 111 -4.44 -4.75 0.84
N LEU A 112 -3.82 -4.70 -0.32
CA LEU A 112 -4.05 -5.63 -1.41
C LEU A 112 -2.72 -6.25 -1.84
N ARG A 113 -2.79 -7.46 -2.41
CA ARG A 113 -1.68 -8.13 -3.06
C ARG A 113 -2.09 -8.53 -4.46
N PHE A 114 -1.30 -8.14 -5.44
CA PHE A 114 -1.43 -8.60 -6.81
C PHE A 114 -0.22 -9.47 -7.15
N VAL A 115 -0.46 -10.76 -7.41
CA VAL A 115 0.62 -11.72 -7.64
C VAL A 115 1.21 -11.54 -9.03
N LEU A 116 2.53 -11.35 -9.09
CA LEU A 116 3.28 -11.07 -10.31
C LEU A 116 3.97 -12.33 -10.85
N GLU A 117 4.63 -13.10 -9.97
CA GLU A 117 5.44 -14.29 -10.35
C GLU A 117 5.54 -15.26 -9.18
N GLY A 118 5.70 -16.56 -9.48
CA GLY A 118 5.75 -17.63 -8.50
C GLY A 118 4.37 -18.20 -8.20
N LYS A 119 4.33 -19.38 -7.54
CA LYS A 119 3.09 -20.09 -7.24
C LYS A 119 3.19 -20.88 -5.94
N GLY A 120 2.11 -20.81 -5.13
CA GLY A 120 1.93 -21.70 -3.99
C GLY A 120 2.42 -21.14 -2.65
N ALA A 121 3.13 -20.00 -2.60
CA ALA A 121 3.21 -19.26 -1.37
C ALA A 121 1.81 -18.80 -0.96
N TYR A 122 1.59 -18.59 0.33
CA TYR A 122 0.26 -18.24 0.82
C TYR A 122 0.24 -16.98 1.65
N THR A 123 -0.93 -16.38 1.71
CA THR A 123 -1.31 -15.43 2.74
C THR A 123 -2.44 -16.02 3.58
N SER A 124 -2.36 -15.86 4.89
CA SER A 124 -3.48 -16.18 5.77
C SER A 124 -4.12 -14.87 6.25
N VAL A 125 -5.43 -14.76 6.16
CA VAL A 125 -6.19 -13.58 6.60
C VAL A 125 -7.34 -14.05 7.49
N ASP A 126 -7.38 -13.58 8.74
CA ASP A 126 -8.43 -13.92 9.71
C ASP A 126 -8.74 -15.43 9.80
N GLY A 127 -7.69 -16.26 9.79
CA GLY A 127 -7.82 -17.72 9.90
C GLY A 127 -8.17 -18.44 8.60
N GLU A 128 -8.23 -17.78 7.46
CA GLU A 128 -8.30 -18.39 6.14
C GLU A 128 -6.95 -18.36 5.45
N ARG A 129 -6.44 -19.53 5.02
CA ARG A 129 -5.21 -19.64 4.23
C ARG A 129 -5.56 -19.65 2.74
N THR A 130 -4.96 -18.75 1.98
CA THR A 130 -5.10 -18.63 0.53
C THR A 130 -3.76 -18.85 -0.14
N ALA A 131 -3.62 -19.98 -0.87
CA ALA A 131 -2.48 -20.19 -1.76
C ALA A 131 -2.64 -19.27 -2.98
N MET A 132 -1.53 -18.66 -3.40
CA MET A 132 -1.54 -17.61 -4.41
C MET A 132 -0.85 -18.05 -5.70
N GLU A 133 -1.35 -17.58 -6.85
CA GLU A 133 -0.74 -17.77 -8.16
C GLU A 133 -0.80 -16.49 -9.00
N PRO A 134 0.01 -16.38 -10.08
CA PRO A 134 0.06 -15.17 -10.88
C PRO A 134 -1.29 -14.70 -11.40
N GLY A 135 -1.60 -13.43 -11.19
CA GLY A 135 -2.88 -12.81 -11.52
C GLY A 135 -3.89 -12.77 -10.37
N ASP A 136 -3.63 -13.45 -9.26
CA ASP A 136 -4.48 -13.36 -8.08
C ASP A 136 -4.42 -11.97 -7.44
N PHE A 137 -5.58 -11.52 -6.97
CA PHE A 137 -5.76 -10.28 -6.25
C PHE A 137 -6.33 -10.59 -4.87
N VAL A 138 -5.49 -10.50 -3.84
CA VAL A 138 -5.83 -10.85 -2.46
C VAL A 138 -5.94 -9.58 -1.62
N ILE A 139 -7.05 -9.45 -0.88
CA ILE A 139 -7.33 -8.30 -0.03
C ILE A 139 -7.09 -8.66 1.44
N THR A 140 -6.44 -7.76 2.17
CA THR A 140 -6.34 -7.78 3.63
C THR A 140 -7.03 -6.52 4.16
N PRO A 141 -8.28 -6.63 4.65
CA PRO A 141 -8.98 -5.49 5.22
C PRO A 141 -8.27 -4.93 6.45
N SER A 142 -8.55 -3.64 6.76
CA SER A 142 -8.06 -2.99 7.97
C SER A 142 -8.28 -3.84 9.22
N MET A 143 -7.27 -3.92 10.08
CA MET A 143 -7.29 -4.60 11.39
C MET A 143 -7.53 -6.12 11.33
N THR A 144 -7.46 -6.76 10.16
CA THR A 144 -7.48 -8.22 10.08
C THR A 144 -6.10 -8.81 10.34
N TRP A 145 -6.02 -9.87 11.15
CA TRP A 145 -4.79 -10.62 11.35
C TRP A 145 -4.35 -11.28 10.05
N HIS A 146 -3.08 -11.13 9.71
CA HIS A 146 -2.53 -11.76 8.50
C HIS A 146 -1.06 -12.12 8.67
N ASP A 147 -0.66 -13.18 7.99
CA ASP A 147 0.71 -13.67 7.86
C ASP A 147 0.96 -14.18 6.44
N HIS A 148 2.24 -14.36 6.09
CA HIS A 148 2.63 -14.90 4.80
C HIS A 148 3.72 -15.92 4.99
N SER A 149 3.73 -16.96 4.14
CA SER A 149 4.83 -17.91 4.10
C SER A 149 4.99 -18.52 2.70
N ASN A 150 6.19 -18.99 2.42
CA ASN A 150 6.51 -19.71 1.21
C ASN A 150 7.05 -21.09 1.56
N GLU A 151 6.19 -22.10 1.49
CA GLU A 151 6.50 -23.52 1.70
C GLU A 151 6.93 -24.21 0.39
N THR A 152 7.07 -23.47 -0.72
CA THR A 152 7.46 -24.02 -2.03
C THR A 152 8.99 -23.97 -2.23
N SER A 153 9.46 -24.44 -3.38
CA SER A 153 10.89 -24.43 -3.75
C SER A 153 11.34 -23.19 -4.52
N GLU A 154 10.40 -22.32 -4.90
CA GLU A 154 10.66 -21.17 -5.75
C GLU A 154 10.26 -19.86 -5.06
N PRO A 155 10.97 -18.75 -5.33
CA PRO A 155 10.57 -17.45 -4.81
C PRO A 155 9.24 -16.98 -5.41
N MET A 156 8.51 -16.20 -4.65
CA MET A 156 7.27 -15.58 -5.10
C MET A 156 7.32 -14.08 -4.97
N PHE A 157 6.73 -13.37 -5.95
CA PHE A 157 6.69 -11.92 -6.02
C PHE A 157 5.26 -11.43 -6.18
N TRP A 158 4.92 -10.40 -5.42
CA TRP A 158 3.66 -9.70 -5.57
C TRP A 158 3.81 -8.19 -5.37
N LEU A 159 2.88 -7.44 -5.92
CA LEU A 159 2.72 -6.03 -5.65
C LEU A 159 1.84 -5.86 -4.41
N ASP A 160 2.35 -5.22 -3.38
CA ASP A 160 1.55 -4.71 -2.26
C ASP A 160 1.06 -3.31 -2.58
N GLY A 161 -0.22 -3.05 -2.34
CA GLY A 161 -0.80 -1.71 -2.35
C GLY A 161 -1.49 -1.44 -1.02
N LEU A 162 -1.21 -0.29 -0.40
CA LEU A 162 -1.80 0.09 0.89
C LEU A 162 -2.21 1.56 0.90
N ASP A 163 -3.21 1.88 1.70
CA ASP A 163 -3.65 3.25 1.97
C ASP A 163 -2.87 3.96 3.10
N ILE A 164 -1.60 3.54 3.33
CA ILE A 164 -0.72 4.06 4.39
C ILE A 164 -0.73 5.60 4.47
N PRO A 165 -0.46 6.35 3.37
CA PRO A 165 -0.39 7.80 3.47
C PRO A 165 -1.72 8.45 3.85
N MET A 166 -2.85 7.85 3.44
CA MET A 166 -4.17 8.35 3.77
C MET A 166 -4.51 8.12 5.24
N VAL A 167 -4.23 6.91 5.76
CA VAL A 167 -4.44 6.58 7.18
C VAL A 167 -3.51 7.39 8.07
N GLN A 168 -2.25 7.64 7.64
CA GLN A 168 -1.33 8.55 8.34
C GLN A 168 -1.83 9.99 8.38
N PHE A 169 -2.38 10.47 7.27
CA PHE A 169 -2.96 11.82 7.20
C PHE A 169 -4.11 12.02 8.19
N LEU A 170 -4.81 10.95 8.54
CA LEU A 170 -5.90 10.96 9.53
C LEU A 170 -5.42 10.68 10.98
N ASP A 171 -4.10 10.63 11.21
CA ASP A 171 -3.49 10.29 12.51
C ASP A 171 -3.96 8.94 13.08
N ALA A 172 -4.38 8.01 12.21
CA ALA A 172 -4.99 6.73 12.58
C ALA A 172 -4.06 5.52 12.31
N SER A 173 -2.78 5.76 12.01
CA SER A 173 -1.83 4.72 11.61
C SER A 173 -1.23 4.02 12.84
N PHE A 174 -1.51 2.72 12.96
CA PHE A 174 -0.86 1.85 13.96
C PHE A 174 -0.85 0.40 13.50
N ALA A 175 -0.05 -0.43 14.17
CA ALA A 175 0.07 -1.86 13.93
C ALA A 175 0.26 -2.61 15.25
N GLU A 176 -0.13 -3.88 15.25
CA GLU A 176 0.06 -4.82 16.36
C GLU A 176 0.71 -6.10 15.83
N GLY A 177 1.75 -6.58 16.50
CA GLY A 177 2.35 -7.88 16.26
C GLY A 177 1.61 -8.98 17.05
N SER A 178 1.68 -10.21 16.55
CA SER A 178 1.22 -11.40 17.28
C SER A 178 2.37 -12.03 18.07
N ASP A 179 2.04 -12.72 19.15
CA ASP A 179 3.00 -13.57 19.89
C ASP A 179 3.38 -14.85 19.10
N GLN A 180 2.69 -15.12 18.00
CA GLN A 180 2.93 -16.25 17.11
C GLN A 180 3.26 -15.79 15.70
N ASP A 181 4.24 -16.42 15.06
CA ASP A 181 4.64 -16.13 13.70
C ASP A 181 3.51 -16.40 12.68
N GLN A 182 2.68 -17.40 12.95
CA GLN A 182 1.57 -17.77 12.08
C GLN A 182 0.27 -17.87 12.87
N GLN A 183 -0.80 -17.34 12.30
CA GLN A 183 -2.11 -17.43 12.91
C GLN A 183 -2.71 -18.84 12.79
N LYS A 184 -3.58 -19.20 13.72
CA LYS A 184 -4.34 -20.46 13.66
C LYS A 184 -5.33 -20.41 12.48
N ILE A 185 -5.29 -21.42 11.62
CA ILE A 185 -6.27 -21.58 10.55
C ILE A 185 -7.57 -22.12 11.17
N THR A 186 -8.65 -21.36 11.00
CA THR A 186 -9.98 -21.62 11.57
C THR A 186 -11.10 -21.67 10.54
N LYS A 187 -10.79 -21.28 9.29
CA LYS A 187 -11.72 -21.26 8.17
C LYS A 187 -11.24 -22.19 7.07
N PRO A 188 -12.14 -22.81 6.30
CA PRO A 188 -11.75 -23.59 5.14
C PRO A 188 -11.17 -22.70 4.05
N THR A 189 -10.31 -23.25 3.21
CA THR A 189 -9.83 -22.58 2.00
C THR A 189 -11.00 -22.21 1.10
N GLY A 190 -11.03 -20.96 0.63
CA GLY A 190 -12.09 -20.43 -0.23
C GLY A 190 -13.33 -19.93 0.51
N ASP A 191 -13.30 -19.82 1.85
CA ASP A 191 -14.42 -19.26 2.64
C ASP A 191 -14.81 -17.85 2.20
N SER A 192 -13.82 -16.97 2.02
CA SER A 192 -14.04 -15.60 1.55
C SER A 192 -14.57 -15.58 0.10
N PHE A 193 -14.06 -16.44 -0.77
CA PHE A 193 -14.59 -16.56 -2.13
C PHE A 193 -16.04 -17.06 -2.14
N ALA A 194 -16.35 -18.05 -1.32
CA ALA A 194 -17.74 -18.55 -1.19
C ALA A 194 -18.71 -17.47 -0.67
N ARG A 195 -18.23 -16.58 0.21
CA ARG A 195 -19.06 -15.50 0.78
C ARG A 195 -19.20 -14.29 -0.14
N TYR A 196 -18.10 -13.86 -0.78
CA TYR A 196 -18.04 -12.59 -1.48
C TYR A 196 -17.87 -12.74 -2.99
N GLY A 197 -17.46 -13.92 -3.47
CA GLY A 197 -17.13 -14.18 -4.86
C GLY A 197 -18.34 -14.56 -5.73
N HIS A 198 -19.52 -14.74 -5.20
CA HIS A 198 -20.68 -15.27 -5.93
C HIS A 198 -21.14 -14.40 -7.12
N ASN A 199 -20.77 -13.11 -7.15
CA ASN A 199 -21.03 -12.21 -8.26
C ASN A 199 -19.82 -12.05 -9.22
N LEU A 200 -18.71 -12.73 -8.95
CA LEU A 200 -17.54 -12.71 -9.81
C LEU A 200 -17.72 -13.73 -10.93
N LEU A 201 -17.45 -13.32 -12.15
CA LEU A 201 -17.50 -14.19 -13.32
C LEU A 201 -16.08 -14.36 -13.89
N PRO A 202 -15.71 -15.60 -14.29
CA PRO A 202 -14.43 -15.83 -14.96
C PRO A 202 -14.27 -14.94 -16.20
N VAL A 203 -13.07 -14.41 -16.41
CA VAL A 203 -12.72 -13.71 -17.65
C VAL A 203 -12.34 -14.76 -18.69
N ASP A 204 -13.34 -15.34 -19.35
CA ASP A 204 -13.18 -16.44 -20.32
C ASP A 204 -13.09 -15.96 -21.79
N GLY A 205 -12.86 -14.67 -22.02
CA GLY A 205 -12.86 -14.05 -23.35
C GLY A 205 -14.24 -13.87 -23.97
N LYS A 206 -15.31 -14.35 -23.35
CA LYS A 206 -16.67 -14.12 -23.83
C LYS A 206 -17.14 -12.71 -23.52
N ARG A 207 -17.93 -12.16 -24.44
CA ARG A 207 -18.47 -10.80 -24.33
C ARG A 207 -19.30 -10.68 -23.05
N ARG A 208 -18.91 -9.82 -22.14
CA ARG A 208 -19.70 -9.49 -20.94
C ARG A 208 -21.03 -8.83 -21.34
N SER A 209 -22.08 -9.12 -20.63
CA SER A 209 -23.33 -8.37 -20.72
C SER A 209 -23.06 -6.90 -20.42
N LYS A 210 -23.69 -5.98 -21.15
CA LYS A 210 -23.59 -4.53 -20.89
C LYS A 210 -24.08 -4.10 -19.49
N THR A 211 -24.80 -5.00 -18.81
CA THR A 211 -25.35 -4.78 -17.47
C THR A 211 -24.54 -5.43 -16.36
N SER A 212 -23.50 -6.19 -16.69
CA SER A 212 -22.62 -6.78 -15.69
C SER A 212 -21.59 -5.74 -15.23
N PRO A 213 -21.42 -5.49 -13.91
CA PRO A 213 -20.35 -4.66 -13.43
C PRO A 213 -19.00 -5.24 -13.90
N SER A 214 -18.12 -4.38 -14.39
CA SER A 214 -16.75 -4.78 -14.72
C SER A 214 -15.97 -4.85 -13.41
N PHE A 215 -15.73 -6.05 -12.90
CA PHE A 215 -14.69 -6.27 -11.91
C PHE A 215 -13.42 -6.64 -12.68
N ASN A 216 -12.44 -5.78 -12.65
CA ASN A 216 -11.08 -6.05 -13.07
C ASN A 216 -10.24 -6.20 -11.82
#